data_6861efc388e343b0e8485e8917d6e2bd
#
_entry.id   6861efc388e343b0e8485e8917d6e2bd
#
_cell.length_a   1.000
_cell.length_b   1.000
_cell.length_c   1.000
_cell.angle_alpha   90.00
_cell.angle_beta   90.00
_cell.angle_gamma   90.00
#
_symmetry.space_group_name_H-M   'P 1'
#
loop_
_entity.id
_entity.type
_entity.pdbx_description
1 polymer ?
#
loop_
_entity_poly.entity_id
_entity_poly.type
_entity_poly.pdbx_seq_one_letter_code
_entity_poly.pdbx_strand_id
1 'polypeptide(L)'
;MKKLLLATLLTIVSVGLFAQGAGKMKFKEDSHNFETIKEEAGSVSYKFVFKNTGEAPIVISDVKTSCGCTTPNWSKAPVLPGKEGFIEATYNPAHRPGPFNKTITVTSNAKDSRVVLHIMGEVAAKPRTIEDDYPRVMGNIRIKTNYISFYSITNNDVKIDTIPYINISDSDIELQFRNIPSHIKMELIPNVIKPKQKGNIVLTYDAKLKGDWGSVRDNLIFNFKNDKSGANQMLIVMANIKEDFSKLSDKEIEKAPIAEFSDLTFDFGNIKQGDKIEHTFSFKNTGKSNLLIRKIHASCGCTTVNPKSEIIKPGETSELKAIFNSAGKTGPQSKSISVTTNSPTNPVITLRLKGTVNIQ
;
A
#
# COMPACT_ATOMS: atom_id res chain seq x y z
N MET A 1 85.08 -42.27 -35.10
CA MET A 1 83.70 -41.79 -35.13
C MET A 1 83.00 -42.42 -33.96
N LYS A 2 82.99 -41.75 -32.84
CA LYS A 2 82.37 -42.24 -31.56
C LYS A 2 80.98 -41.67 -31.43
N LYS A 3 79.95 -42.51 -31.36
CA LYS A 3 78.58 -42.13 -31.06
C LYS A 3 78.41 -42.02 -29.56
N LEU A 4 78.11 -40.85 -29.09
CA LEU A 4 77.77 -40.58 -27.68
C LEU A 4 76.31 -40.77 -27.49
N LEU A 5 75.87 -41.79 -26.72
CA LEU A 5 74.50 -41.99 -26.29
C LEU A 5 74.26 -41.17 -25.02
N LEU A 6 73.36 -40.18 -25.09
CA LEU A 6 72.91 -39.41 -23.96
C LEU A 6 71.63 -40.07 -23.43
N ALA A 7 71.71 -40.74 -22.30
CA ALA A 7 70.55 -41.29 -21.58
C ALA A 7 69.91 -40.19 -20.71
N THR A 8 68.77 -39.66 -21.13
CA THR A 8 67.94 -38.76 -20.35
C THR A 8 67.09 -39.57 -19.37
N LEU A 9 67.43 -39.46 -18.09
CA LEU A 9 66.64 -40.02 -16.98
C LEU A 9 65.39 -39.16 -16.75
N LEU A 10 64.24 -39.65 -17.18
CA LEU A 10 62.95 -39.00 -16.98
C LEU A 10 62.40 -39.36 -15.57
N THR A 11 62.64 -38.50 -14.59
CA THR A 11 62.05 -38.63 -13.26
C THR A 11 60.54 -38.21 -13.32
N ILE A 12 59.65 -39.19 -13.28
CA ILE A 12 58.24 -39.02 -13.15
C ILE A 12 57.96 -38.63 -11.66
N VAL A 13 57.78 -37.31 -11.42
CA VAL A 13 57.24 -36.84 -10.16
C VAL A 13 55.73 -37.16 -10.16
N SER A 14 55.37 -38.27 -9.56
CA SER A 14 53.98 -38.58 -9.26
C SER A 14 53.45 -37.58 -8.20
N VAL A 15 52.80 -36.49 -8.68
CA VAL A 15 51.99 -35.65 -7.81
C VAL A 15 50.80 -36.50 -7.36
N GLY A 16 50.91 -37.05 -6.17
CA GLY A 16 49.77 -37.72 -5.50
C GLY A 16 48.65 -36.71 -5.37
N LEU A 17 47.61 -36.86 -6.16
CA LEU A 17 46.31 -36.22 -5.85
C LEU A 17 45.83 -36.82 -4.52
N PHE A 18 46.22 -36.20 -3.40
CA PHE A 18 45.52 -36.43 -2.16
C PHE A 18 44.08 -35.97 -2.42
N ALA A 19 43.16 -36.92 -2.51
CA ALA A 19 41.74 -36.63 -2.42
C ALA A 19 41.54 -35.93 -1.06
N GLN A 20 41.52 -34.59 -1.09
CA GLN A 20 41.26 -33.84 0.13
C GLN A 20 39.87 -34.24 0.63
N GLY A 21 39.85 -34.92 1.77
CA GLY A 21 38.59 -35.26 2.45
C GLY A 21 37.71 -34.03 2.59
N ALA A 22 36.43 -34.20 2.46
CA ALA A 22 35.48 -33.08 2.58
C ALA A 22 35.33 -32.64 4.05
N GLY A 23 35.17 -31.37 4.28
CA GLY A 23 34.71 -30.85 5.56
C GLY A 23 33.31 -31.39 5.85
N LYS A 24 32.93 -31.61 7.13
CA LYS A 24 31.62 -32.08 7.54
C LYS A 24 31.11 -31.27 8.73
N MET A 25 30.00 -30.56 8.52
CA MET A 25 29.30 -29.80 9.55
C MET A 25 28.49 -30.75 10.41
N LYS A 26 28.74 -30.76 11.70
CA LYS A 26 27.91 -31.46 12.69
C LYS A 26 27.38 -30.43 13.69
N PHE A 27 26.14 -30.03 13.54
CA PHE A 27 25.46 -29.15 14.47
C PHE A 27 25.12 -29.89 15.77
N LYS A 28 25.09 -29.17 16.89
CA LYS A 28 24.57 -29.69 18.18
C LYS A 28 23.06 -29.86 18.12
N GLU A 29 22.39 -28.88 17.43
CA GLU A 29 20.98 -28.88 17.14
C GLU A 29 20.76 -28.11 15.84
N ASP A 30 19.73 -28.43 15.07
CA ASP A 30 19.35 -27.80 13.81
C ASP A 30 18.11 -26.91 13.93
N SER A 31 17.50 -26.91 15.11
CA SER A 31 16.31 -26.14 15.43
C SER A 31 16.37 -25.55 16.83
N HIS A 32 15.85 -24.33 16.99
CA HIS A 32 15.73 -23.68 18.29
C HIS A 32 14.34 -23.09 18.47
N ASN A 33 13.73 -23.36 19.62
CA ASN A 33 12.45 -22.81 20.02
C ASN A 33 12.65 -21.72 21.08
N PHE A 34 12.32 -20.48 20.72
CA PHE A 34 12.33 -19.35 21.64
C PHE A 34 11.17 -19.36 22.64
N GLU A 35 10.28 -20.37 22.54
CA GLU A 35 9.03 -20.41 23.31
C GLU A 35 8.18 -19.16 23.06
N THR A 36 7.69 -18.50 24.13
CA THR A 36 6.91 -17.27 24.03
C THR A 36 7.80 -16.06 24.31
N ILE A 37 7.92 -15.19 23.32
CA ILE A 37 8.63 -13.90 23.43
C ILE A 37 7.65 -12.74 23.34
N LYS A 38 7.88 -11.65 24.07
CA LYS A 38 7.03 -10.46 23.99
C LYS A 38 7.34 -9.68 22.72
N GLU A 39 6.31 -9.14 22.08
CA GLU A 39 6.45 -8.30 20.88
C GLU A 39 7.41 -7.11 21.08
N GLU A 40 7.44 -6.55 22.28
CA GLU A 40 8.25 -5.39 22.69
C GLU A 40 9.59 -5.75 23.34
N ALA A 41 9.95 -7.04 23.42
CA ALA A 41 11.18 -7.48 24.07
C ALA A 41 12.46 -7.10 23.30
N GLY A 42 12.32 -6.57 22.09
CA GLY A 42 13.44 -6.36 21.18
C GLY A 42 13.82 -7.64 20.44
N SER A 43 14.90 -7.58 19.67
CA SER A 43 15.37 -8.74 18.91
C SER A 43 15.94 -9.81 19.81
N VAL A 44 15.64 -11.07 19.51
CA VAL A 44 16.18 -12.27 20.17
C VAL A 44 17.13 -12.99 19.23
N SER A 45 18.21 -13.56 19.79
CA SER A 45 19.23 -14.23 18.98
C SER A 45 19.50 -15.63 19.50
N TYR A 46 19.75 -16.54 18.57
CA TYR A 46 20.24 -17.87 18.89
C TYR A 46 21.45 -18.23 18.04
N LYS A 47 22.47 -18.85 18.67
CA LYS A 47 23.73 -19.25 18.06
C LYS A 47 23.79 -20.77 17.89
N PHE A 48 23.57 -21.24 16.67
CA PHE A 48 23.79 -22.63 16.29
C PHE A 48 25.28 -22.89 16.16
N VAL A 49 25.81 -23.72 17.06
CA VAL A 49 27.23 -24.12 17.06
C VAL A 49 27.38 -25.45 16.31
N PHE A 50 28.32 -25.51 15.41
CA PHE A 50 28.70 -26.74 14.71
C PHE A 50 30.18 -27.05 14.89
N LYS A 51 30.52 -28.35 14.86
CA LYS A 51 31.91 -28.84 14.84
C LYS A 51 32.25 -29.32 13.43
N ASN A 52 33.42 -28.98 12.92
CA ASN A 52 33.93 -29.60 11.72
C ASN A 52 34.47 -31.00 12.06
N THR A 53 33.72 -32.01 11.70
CA THR A 53 34.09 -33.43 11.90
C THR A 53 34.70 -34.06 10.67
N GLY A 54 34.92 -33.28 9.60
CA GLY A 54 35.60 -33.71 8.39
C GLY A 54 37.12 -33.46 8.45
N GLU A 55 37.79 -33.72 7.33
CA GLU A 55 39.25 -33.65 7.20
C GLU A 55 39.72 -32.34 6.51
N ALA A 56 38.82 -31.58 5.88
CA ALA A 56 39.13 -30.31 5.21
C ALA A 56 38.50 -29.10 5.92
N PRO A 57 39.09 -27.90 5.79
CA PRO A 57 38.49 -26.66 6.31
C PRO A 57 37.11 -26.39 5.69
N ILE A 58 36.16 -25.93 6.52
CA ILE A 58 34.84 -25.51 6.06
C ILE A 58 34.82 -23.99 5.87
N VAL A 59 34.40 -23.56 4.67
CA VAL A 59 34.13 -22.16 4.33
C VAL A 59 32.65 -21.99 4.08
N ILE A 60 32.00 -21.13 4.87
CA ILE A 60 30.60 -20.76 4.67
C ILE A 60 30.56 -19.66 3.63
N SER A 61 29.98 -19.94 2.48
CA SER A 61 29.91 -18.99 1.36
C SER A 61 28.70 -18.08 1.43
N ASP A 62 27.57 -18.54 1.99
CA ASP A 62 26.34 -17.76 2.07
C ASP A 62 25.43 -18.28 3.20
N VAL A 63 24.66 -17.34 3.80
CA VAL A 63 23.59 -17.66 4.76
C VAL A 63 22.38 -16.82 4.44
N LYS A 64 21.28 -17.48 4.04
CA LYS A 64 20.01 -16.84 3.69
C LYS A 64 18.91 -17.19 4.67
N THR A 65 18.07 -16.21 4.97
CA THR A 65 16.89 -16.39 5.81
C THR A 65 15.62 -16.33 4.97
N SER A 66 14.55 -16.99 5.44
CA SER A 66 13.25 -17.03 4.77
C SER A 66 12.49 -15.70 4.79
N CYS A 67 12.91 -14.70 5.59
CA CYS A 67 12.30 -13.37 5.68
C CYS A 67 13.33 -12.30 6.10
N GLY A 68 13.03 -11.04 5.80
CA GLY A 68 13.81 -9.90 6.31
C GLY A 68 13.66 -9.64 7.82
N CYS A 69 12.82 -10.42 8.50
CA CYS A 69 12.64 -10.36 9.96
C CYS A 69 13.72 -11.12 10.75
N THR A 70 14.57 -11.87 10.04
CA THR A 70 15.67 -12.63 10.61
C THR A 70 16.97 -12.23 9.95
N THR A 71 17.94 -11.79 10.76
CA THR A 71 19.26 -11.37 10.30
C THR A 71 20.28 -12.44 10.67
N PRO A 72 21.03 -13.00 9.71
CA PRO A 72 22.06 -14.00 10.01
C PRO A 72 23.42 -13.37 10.25
N ASN A 73 24.20 -14.00 11.14
CA ASN A 73 25.62 -13.79 11.30
C ASN A 73 26.33 -15.14 11.39
N TRP A 74 27.59 -15.28 11.00
CA TRP A 74 28.30 -16.56 10.97
C TRP A 74 29.81 -16.44 11.01
N SER A 75 30.50 -17.54 11.28
CA SER A 75 31.96 -17.65 11.20
C SER A 75 32.46 -17.30 9.79
N LYS A 76 33.17 -16.19 9.64
CA LYS A 76 33.71 -15.71 8.36
C LYS A 76 35.05 -16.37 7.99
N ALA A 77 35.84 -16.75 8.99
CA ALA A 77 37.08 -17.49 8.78
C ALA A 77 36.82 -18.98 8.53
N PRO A 78 37.68 -19.67 7.76
CA PRO A 78 37.58 -21.11 7.57
C PRO A 78 37.62 -21.87 8.90
N VAL A 79 36.66 -22.78 9.12
CA VAL A 79 36.59 -23.63 10.31
C VAL A 79 37.44 -24.90 10.08
N LEU A 80 38.58 -24.98 10.75
CA LEU A 80 39.53 -26.08 10.57
C LEU A 80 38.97 -27.41 11.10
N PRO A 81 39.49 -28.58 10.66
CA PRO A 81 39.15 -29.89 11.24
C PRO A 81 39.22 -29.91 12.76
N GLY A 82 38.19 -30.46 13.39
CA GLY A 82 38.07 -30.56 14.85
C GLY A 82 37.66 -29.26 15.58
N LYS A 83 37.64 -28.10 14.88
CA LYS A 83 37.24 -26.80 15.47
C LYS A 83 35.74 -26.55 15.33
N GLU A 84 35.25 -25.61 16.16
CA GLU A 84 33.86 -25.16 16.14
C GLU A 84 33.70 -23.88 15.34
N GLY A 85 32.55 -23.78 14.67
CA GLY A 85 32.03 -22.57 14.02
C GLY A 85 30.60 -22.31 14.48
N PHE A 86 30.02 -21.21 14.04
CA PHE A 86 28.67 -20.85 14.42
C PHE A 86 27.87 -20.20 13.26
N ILE A 87 26.56 -20.33 13.35
CA ILE A 87 25.54 -19.53 12.65
C ILE A 87 24.68 -18.90 13.70
N GLU A 88 24.56 -17.60 13.71
CA GLU A 88 23.70 -16.86 14.62
C GLU A 88 22.49 -16.30 13.86
N ALA A 89 21.30 -16.53 14.35
CA ALA A 89 20.06 -16.02 13.80
C ALA A 89 19.45 -15.03 14.79
N THR A 90 19.28 -13.79 14.36
CA THR A 90 18.64 -12.73 15.15
C THR A 90 17.26 -12.46 14.58
N TYR A 91 16.21 -12.71 15.37
CA TYR A 91 14.81 -12.51 15.00
C TYR A 91 14.25 -11.24 15.65
N ASN A 92 13.58 -10.40 14.86
CA ASN A 92 12.88 -9.21 15.34
C ASN A 92 11.37 -9.49 15.45
N PRO A 93 10.80 -9.56 16.69
CA PRO A 93 9.39 -9.84 16.92
C PRO A 93 8.47 -8.62 16.73
N ALA A 94 8.99 -7.41 16.60
CA ALA A 94 8.20 -6.18 16.54
C ALA A 94 7.17 -6.21 15.39
N HIS A 95 5.91 -5.94 15.70
CA HIS A 95 4.76 -5.96 14.78
C HIS A 95 4.50 -7.33 14.13
N ARG A 96 4.82 -8.44 14.86
CA ARG A 96 4.66 -9.80 14.36
C ARG A 96 4.07 -10.75 15.42
N PRO A 97 2.93 -10.40 16.05
CA PRO A 97 2.31 -11.29 17.04
C PRO A 97 1.87 -12.62 16.40
N GLY A 98 1.89 -13.67 17.20
CA GLY A 98 1.52 -15.02 16.82
C GLY A 98 2.71 -15.96 16.58
N PRO A 99 2.45 -17.20 16.15
CA PRO A 99 3.48 -18.21 15.98
C PRO A 99 4.39 -17.90 14.79
N PHE A 100 5.67 -18.20 14.92
CA PHE A 100 6.63 -18.10 13.83
C PHE A 100 7.48 -19.36 13.68
N ASN A 101 7.84 -19.65 12.43
CA ASN A 101 8.84 -20.64 12.07
C ASN A 101 9.64 -20.07 10.89
N LYS A 102 10.94 -19.86 11.08
CA LYS A 102 11.83 -19.27 10.08
C LYS A 102 12.99 -20.22 9.80
N THR A 103 13.37 -20.29 8.52
CA THR A 103 14.47 -21.10 8.06
C THR A 103 15.70 -20.25 7.78
N ILE A 104 16.87 -20.80 8.11
CA ILE A 104 18.19 -20.26 7.82
C ILE A 104 18.91 -21.29 6.94
N THR A 105 19.13 -20.95 5.68
CA THR A 105 19.83 -21.80 4.73
C THR A 105 21.30 -21.43 4.71
N VAL A 106 22.15 -22.37 5.09
CA VAL A 106 23.62 -22.24 5.12
C VAL A 106 24.20 -22.93 3.90
N THR A 107 25.00 -22.23 3.11
CA THR A 107 25.73 -22.78 1.95
C THR A 107 27.23 -22.78 2.25
N SER A 108 27.90 -23.90 2.00
CA SER A 108 29.33 -24.06 2.27
C SER A 108 30.00 -25.06 1.30
N ASN A 109 31.31 -25.23 1.44
CA ASN A 109 32.09 -26.26 0.74
C ASN A 109 32.12 -27.62 1.48
N ALA A 110 31.32 -27.81 2.54
CA ALA A 110 31.23 -29.06 3.26
C ALA A 110 30.58 -30.18 2.41
N LYS A 111 30.69 -31.45 2.84
CA LYS A 111 30.07 -32.61 2.18
C LYS A 111 28.58 -32.38 1.93
N ASP A 112 27.87 -31.88 2.96
CA ASP A 112 26.51 -31.38 2.85
C ASP A 112 26.60 -29.89 2.55
N SER A 113 26.65 -29.54 1.25
CA SER A 113 26.88 -28.16 0.80
C SER A 113 25.77 -27.18 1.20
N ARG A 114 24.59 -27.70 1.57
CA ARG A 114 23.44 -26.92 2.01
C ARG A 114 22.83 -27.53 3.25
N VAL A 115 22.78 -26.76 4.34
CA VAL A 115 22.12 -27.11 5.60
C VAL A 115 21.03 -26.10 5.88
N VAL A 116 19.89 -26.55 6.40
CA VAL A 116 18.77 -25.70 6.81
C VAL A 116 18.61 -25.80 8.32
N LEU A 117 18.66 -24.65 8.99
CA LEU A 117 18.41 -24.50 10.40
C LEU A 117 17.04 -23.84 10.62
N HIS A 118 16.43 -24.06 11.76
CA HIS A 118 15.12 -23.55 12.09
C HIS A 118 15.13 -22.76 13.39
N ILE A 119 14.45 -21.61 13.40
CA ILE A 119 14.07 -20.93 14.63
C ILE A 119 12.54 -20.82 14.65
N MET A 120 11.96 -21.09 15.80
CA MET A 120 10.52 -21.07 16.00
C MET A 120 10.16 -20.49 17.36
N GLY A 121 8.90 -20.20 17.56
CA GLY A 121 8.35 -19.68 18.80
C GLY A 121 7.01 -19.01 18.58
N GLU A 122 6.54 -18.31 19.59
CA GLU A 122 5.32 -17.52 19.57
C GLU A 122 5.62 -16.10 20.07
N VAL A 123 5.12 -15.09 19.36
CA VAL A 123 5.20 -13.70 19.79
C VAL A 123 3.91 -13.34 20.50
N ALA A 124 3.97 -13.10 21.81
CA ALA A 124 2.86 -12.57 22.58
C ALA A 124 2.60 -11.12 22.18
N ALA A 125 1.38 -10.84 21.71
CA ALA A 125 0.98 -9.51 21.31
C ALA A 125 1.10 -8.51 22.47
N LYS A 126 1.54 -7.30 22.16
CA LYS A 126 1.48 -6.18 23.09
C LYS A 126 0.03 -5.89 23.44
N PRO A 127 -0.32 -5.68 24.72
CA PRO A 127 -1.63 -5.19 25.10
C PRO A 127 -1.94 -3.87 24.36
N ARG A 128 -3.06 -3.84 23.67
CA ARG A 128 -3.47 -2.61 22.93
C ARG A 128 -3.85 -1.51 23.91
N THR A 129 -3.35 -0.32 23.66
CA THR A 129 -3.70 0.89 24.41
C THR A 129 -4.89 1.62 23.76
N ILE A 130 -5.43 2.61 24.46
CA ILE A 130 -6.44 3.51 23.88
C ILE A 130 -5.88 4.24 22.66
N GLU A 131 -4.59 4.58 22.68
CA GLU A 131 -3.87 5.22 21.58
C GLU A 131 -3.77 4.34 20.34
N ASP A 132 -3.60 3.05 20.52
CA ASP A 132 -3.54 2.07 19.44
C ASP A 132 -4.92 1.89 18.77
N ASP A 133 -6.00 1.89 19.57
CA ASP A 133 -7.37 1.73 19.08
C ASP A 133 -7.95 3.03 18.51
N TYR A 134 -7.60 4.17 19.12
CA TYR A 134 -8.08 5.51 18.80
C TYR A 134 -6.91 6.49 18.62
N PRO A 135 -6.17 6.38 17.53
CA PRO A 135 -4.89 7.11 17.37
C PRO A 135 -5.04 8.63 17.22
N ARG A 136 -6.23 9.10 16.83
CA ARG A 136 -6.45 10.53 16.57
C ARG A 136 -7.12 11.23 17.74
N VAL A 137 -6.52 12.33 18.21
CA VAL A 137 -7.13 13.23 19.17
C VAL A 137 -7.92 14.31 18.42
N MET A 138 -9.14 14.55 18.83
CA MET A 138 -10.01 15.60 18.32
C MET A 138 -10.73 16.27 19.51
N GLY A 139 -10.13 17.31 20.06
CA GLY A 139 -10.58 17.95 21.29
C GLY A 139 -10.65 16.95 22.46
N ASN A 140 -11.84 16.76 23.03
CA ASN A 140 -12.07 15.90 24.21
C ASN A 140 -12.28 14.42 23.87
N ILE A 141 -12.14 14.03 22.61
CA ILE A 141 -12.26 12.63 22.18
C ILE A 141 -11.00 12.13 21.47
N ARG A 142 -10.81 10.80 21.52
CA ARG A 142 -9.98 10.10 20.54
C ARG A 142 -10.87 9.29 19.62
N ILE A 143 -10.52 9.22 18.35
CA ILE A 143 -11.25 8.48 17.31
C ILE A 143 -10.30 7.60 16.51
N LYS A 144 -10.84 6.56 15.91
CA LYS A 144 -10.09 5.66 15.05
C LYS A 144 -9.65 6.36 13.76
N THR A 145 -10.58 7.10 13.15
CA THR A 145 -10.35 7.87 11.91
C THR A 145 -11.26 9.09 11.89
N ASN A 146 -10.85 10.16 11.24
CA ASN A 146 -11.66 11.35 11.02
C ASN A 146 -12.29 11.39 9.63
N TYR A 147 -12.31 10.27 8.92
CA TYR A 147 -12.96 10.17 7.61
C TYR A 147 -13.77 8.89 7.48
N ILE A 148 -14.82 8.96 6.67
CA ILE A 148 -15.60 7.83 6.14
C ILE A 148 -15.46 7.85 4.64
N SER A 149 -15.32 6.69 4.02
CA SER A 149 -15.17 6.57 2.57
C SER A 149 -16.05 5.48 1.99
N PHE A 150 -17.01 5.90 1.20
CA PHE A 150 -17.86 5.03 0.38
C PHE A 150 -17.23 4.89 -1.01
N TYR A 151 -16.25 4.00 -1.16
CA TYR A 151 -15.41 3.89 -2.36
C TYR A 151 -16.16 3.60 -3.64
N SER A 152 -17.30 2.90 -3.57
CA SER A 152 -18.08 2.56 -4.76
C SER A 152 -19.54 2.39 -4.36
N ILE A 153 -20.32 3.43 -4.59
CA ILE A 153 -21.77 3.43 -4.37
C ILE A 153 -22.47 3.88 -5.65
N THR A 154 -23.72 3.45 -5.82
CA THR A 154 -24.55 3.90 -6.92
C THR A 154 -25.36 5.13 -6.51
N ASN A 155 -25.87 5.86 -7.49
CA ASN A 155 -26.71 7.03 -7.30
C ASN A 155 -28.06 6.70 -6.60
N ASN A 156 -28.39 5.45 -6.40
CA ASN A 156 -29.60 5.00 -5.68
C ASN A 156 -29.29 4.39 -4.31
N ASP A 157 -28.02 4.33 -3.92
CA ASP A 157 -27.61 3.69 -2.68
C ASP A 157 -27.83 4.60 -1.46
N VAL A 158 -28.27 3.97 -0.37
CA VAL A 158 -28.17 4.50 0.99
C VAL A 158 -27.18 3.60 1.74
N LYS A 159 -26.11 4.18 2.27
CA LYS A 159 -25.06 3.45 2.98
C LYS A 159 -24.91 3.99 4.40
N ILE A 160 -24.55 3.09 5.30
CA ILE A 160 -24.30 3.41 6.70
C ILE A 160 -22.86 3.01 7.02
N ASP A 161 -22.16 3.87 7.75
CA ASP A 161 -20.85 3.57 8.32
C ASP A 161 -20.72 4.23 9.70
N THR A 162 -19.74 3.77 10.47
CA THR A 162 -19.62 4.12 11.88
C THR A 162 -18.18 4.46 12.24
N ILE A 163 -18.01 5.59 12.96
CA ILE A 163 -16.73 5.97 13.55
C ILE A 163 -16.79 5.76 15.07
N PRO A 164 -16.08 4.77 15.60
CA PRO A 164 -15.97 4.61 17.05
C PRO A 164 -15.05 5.68 17.64
N TYR A 165 -15.42 6.17 18.82
CA TYR A 165 -14.63 7.15 19.57
C TYR A 165 -14.69 6.88 21.08
N ILE A 166 -13.81 7.55 21.85
CA ILE A 166 -13.76 7.48 23.31
C ILE A 166 -13.62 8.88 23.87
N ASN A 167 -14.34 9.16 24.95
CA ASN A 167 -14.15 10.38 25.74
C ASN A 167 -12.87 10.29 26.56
N ILE A 168 -11.91 11.18 26.31
CA ILE A 168 -10.63 11.26 27.03
C ILE A 168 -10.61 12.39 28.09
N SER A 169 -11.70 13.14 28.23
CA SER A 169 -11.84 14.16 29.27
C SER A 169 -12.38 13.57 30.58
N ASP A 170 -12.31 14.35 31.64
CA ASP A 170 -12.82 13.97 32.98
C ASP A 170 -14.29 14.41 33.20
N SER A 171 -14.98 14.84 32.15
CA SER A 171 -16.39 15.28 32.22
C SER A 171 -17.24 14.60 31.15
N ASP A 172 -18.53 14.59 31.33
CA ASP A 172 -19.49 14.18 30.32
C ASP A 172 -19.40 15.09 29.11
N ILE A 173 -19.42 14.50 27.91
CA ILE A 173 -19.37 15.24 26.63
C ILE A 173 -20.59 14.93 25.78
N GLU A 174 -21.00 15.94 25.01
CA GLU A 174 -22.03 15.84 23.98
C GLU A 174 -21.47 16.51 22.71
N LEU A 175 -21.46 15.77 21.58
CA LEU A 175 -21.03 16.29 20.30
C LEU A 175 -22.17 17.07 19.65
N GLN A 176 -21.85 18.22 19.09
CA GLN A 176 -22.79 19.04 18.35
C GLN A 176 -22.32 19.29 16.94
N PHE A 177 -22.98 18.68 15.96
CA PHE A 177 -22.71 18.88 14.54
C PHE A 177 -23.44 20.13 14.04
N ARG A 178 -22.81 20.84 13.09
CA ARG A 178 -23.35 22.04 12.47
C ARG A 178 -23.44 21.85 10.95
N ASN A 179 -24.52 22.40 10.36
CA ASN A 179 -24.69 22.45 8.91
C ASN A 179 -24.52 21.06 8.23
N ILE A 180 -25.19 20.03 8.80
CA ILE A 180 -25.17 18.70 8.18
C ILE A 180 -25.95 18.79 6.87
N PRO A 181 -25.34 18.40 5.71
CA PRO A 181 -26.05 18.37 4.43
C PRO A 181 -27.24 17.42 4.46
N SER A 182 -28.31 17.71 3.74
CA SER A 182 -29.56 16.92 3.74
C SER A 182 -29.40 15.45 3.35
N HIS A 183 -28.37 15.12 2.56
CA HIS A 183 -28.04 13.74 2.16
C HIS A 183 -27.26 12.96 3.22
N ILE A 184 -26.93 13.57 4.35
CA ILE A 184 -26.23 12.93 5.46
C ILE A 184 -27.11 12.99 6.71
N LYS A 185 -27.33 11.82 7.33
CA LYS A 185 -27.92 11.73 8.66
C LYS A 185 -26.86 11.27 9.65
N MET A 186 -26.80 11.92 10.81
CA MET A 186 -25.85 11.59 11.88
C MET A 186 -26.60 11.17 13.13
N GLU A 187 -26.13 10.11 13.77
CA GLU A 187 -26.60 9.65 15.07
C GLU A 187 -25.39 9.41 15.98
N LEU A 188 -25.52 9.85 17.24
CA LEU A 188 -24.51 9.65 18.28
C LEU A 188 -25.01 8.60 19.26
N ILE A 189 -24.26 7.55 19.48
CA ILE A 189 -24.65 6.43 20.35
C ILE A 189 -23.55 6.14 21.35
N PRO A 190 -23.75 6.47 22.66
CA PRO A 190 -24.82 7.29 23.19
C PRO A 190 -24.68 8.80 22.88
N ASN A 191 -25.75 9.61 23.05
CA ASN A 191 -25.67 11.04 22.80
C ASN A 191 -24.77 11.78 23.80
N VAL A 192 -24.79 11.35 25.08
CA VAL A 192 -23.94 11.87 26.15
C VAL A 192 -22.95 10.76 26.52
N ILE A 193 -21.67 11.08 26.57
CA ILE A 193 -20.60 10.12 26.78
C ILE A 193 -19.82 10.49 28.03
N LYS A 194 -19.84 9.59 29.00
CA LYS A 194 -19.14 9.74 30.28
C LYS A 194 -17.60 9.64 30.09
N PRO A 195 -16.81 10.13 31.05
CA PRO A 195 -15.37 9.96 31.06
C PRO A 195 -14.96 8.51 30.78
N LYS A 196 -13.98 8.31 29.86
CA LYS A 196 -13.46 7.01 29.41
C LYS A 196 -14.48 6.06 28.75
N GLN A 197 -15.71 6.52 28.55
CA GLN A 197 -16.75 5.76 27.85
C GLN A 197 -16.51 5.83 26.33
N LYS A 198 -16.76 4.69 25.67
CA LYS A 198 -16.75 4.55 24.21
C LYS A 198 -18.12 4.91 23.64
N GLY A 199 -18.13 5.50 22.44
CA GLY A 199 -19.34 5.79 21.67
C GLY A 199 -19.10 5.60 20.18
N ASN A 200 -20.16 5.77 19.40
CA ASN A 200 -20.15 5.64 17.96
C ASN A 200 -20.81 6.85 17.31
N ILE A 201 -20.18 7.39 16.28
CA ILE A 201 -20.79 8.30 15.33
C ILE A 201 -21.30 7.44 14.19
N VAL A 202 -22.62 7.28 14.07
CA VAL A 202 -23.26 6.54 12.99
C VAL A 202 -23.65 7.53 11.91
N LEU A 203 -23.18 7.31 10.69
CA LEU A 203 -23.44 8.16 9.52
C LEU A 203 -24.20 7.39 8.47
N THR A 204 -25.36 7.89 8.06
CA THR A 204 -26.11 7.42 6.91
C THR A 204 -25.90 8.39 5.75
N TYR A 205 -25.46 7.88 4.60
CA TYR A 205 -25.22 8.64 3.38
C TYR A 205 -26.23 8.23 2.31
N ASP A 206 -27.02 9.19 1.81
CA ASP A 206 -28.00 8.99 0.75
C ASP A 206 -27.46 9.59 -0.56
N ALA A 207 -27.00 8.73 -1.48
CA ALA A 207 -26.43 9.16 -2.75
C ALA A 207 -27.48 9.79 -3.70
N LYS A 208 -28.75 9.40 -3.57
CA LYS A 208 -29.84 9.99 -4.37
C LYS A 208 -30.11 11.41 -3.95
N LEU A 209 -30.17 11.68 -2.62
CA LEU A 209 -30.32 13.04 -2.11
C LEU A 209 -29.09 13.91 -2.36
N LYS A 210 -27.89 13.31 -2.41
CA LYS A 210 -26.67 14.03 -2.80
C LYS A 210 -26.79 14.61 -4.22
N GLY A 211 -27.37 13.86 -5.16
CA GLY A 211 -27.60 14.31 -6.53
C GLY A 211 -26.31 14.68 -7.29
N ASP A 212 -25.17 14.12 -6.93
CA ASP A 212 -23.85 14.37 -7.53
C ASP A 212 -23.21 13.05 -8.00
N TRP A 213 -22.14 13.14 -8.79
CA TRP A 213 -21.51 12.02 -9.45
C TRP A 213 -20.00 11.98 -9.22
N GLY A 214 -19.39 10.81 -9.44
CA GLY A 214 -17.96 10.61 -9.33
C GLY A 214 -17.44 10.84 -7.90
N SER A 215 -16.23 11.35 -7.78
CA SER A 215 -15.62 11.63 -6.48
C SER A 215 -16.23 12.89 -5.86
N VAL A 216 -16.79 12.76 -4.67
CA VAL A 216 -17.40 13.83 -3.89
C VAL A 216 -16.85 13.83 -2.47
N ARG A 217 -16.86 15.01 -1.84
CA ARG A 217 -16.36 15.22 -0.49
C ARG A 217 -17.28 16.17 0.26
N ASP A 218 -17.63 15.79 1.47
CA ASP A 218 -18.36 16.62 2.42
C ASP A 218 -17.52 16.78 3.70
N ASN A 219 -17.44 17.99 4.22
CA ASN A 219 -16.77 18.31 5.47
C ASN A 219 -17.82 18.59 6.53
N LEU A 220 -17.86 17.74 7.55
CA LEU A 220 -18.79 17.87 8.67
C LEU A 220 -18.08 18.50 9.85
N ILE A 221 -18.56 19.65 10.27
CA ILE A 221 -17.97 20.39 11.39
C ILE A 221 -18.76 20.08 12.67
N PHE A 222 -18.04 19.77 13.74
CA PHE A 222 -18.63 19.60 15.06
C PHE A 222 -17.80 20.28 16.16
N ASN A 223 -18.41 20.53 17.28
CA ASN A 223 -17.80 20.95 18.53
C ASN A 223 -18.41 20.20 19.71
N PHE A 224 -17.96 20.50 20.91
CA PHE A 224 -18.54 19.96 22.14
C PHE A 224 -19.49 21.00 22.75
N LYS A 225 -20.66 20.58 23.14
CA LYS A 225 -21.76 21.49 23.60
C LYS A 225 -21.34 22.45 24.72
N ASN A 226 -20.46 22.00 25.61
CA ASN A 226 -20.01 22.77 26.78
C ASN A 226 -18.53 23.27 26.61
N ASP A 227 -17.96 23.17 25.42
CA ASP A 227 -16.60 23.62 25.19
C ASP A 227 -16.55 25.14 24.99
N LYS A 228 -16.00 25.84 25.98
CA LYS A 228 -15.81 27.29 25.94
C LYS A 228 -14.75 27.73 24.91
N SER A 229 -13.89 26.86 24.46
CA SER A 229 -12.87 27.19 23.45
C SER A 229 -13.49 27.43 22.06
N GLY A 230 -14.67 26.87 21.81
CA GLY A 230 -15.36 26.94 20.52
C GLY A 230 -14.58 26.30 19.37
N ALA A 231 -13.56 25.50 19.67
CA ALA A 231 -12.71 24.87 18.67
C ALA A 231 -13.51 23.89 17.81
N ASN A 232 -13.56 24.16 16.51
CA ASN A 232 -14.23 23.30 15.55
C ASN A 232 -13.35 22.09 15.20
N GLN A 233 -13.98 20.93 15.20
CA GLN A 233 -13.40 19.67 14.72
C GLN A 233 -14.04 19.32 13.38
N MET A 234 -13.35 18.51 12.56
CA MET A 234 -13.85 18.18 11.22
C MET A 234 -13.77 16.67 10.94
N LEU A 235 -14.92 16.10 10.56
CA LEU A 235 -15.01 14.80 9.92
C LEU A 235 -15.13 14.98 8.41
N ILE A 236 -14.52 14.09 7.66
CA ILE A 236 -14.52 14.09 6.20
C ILE A 236 -15.33 12.89 5.72
N VAL A 237 -16.31 13.14 4.86
CA VAL A 237 -17.06 12.08 4.17
C VAL A 237 -16.71 12.13 2.70
N MET A 238 -16.26 11.00 2.17
CA MET A 238 -15.92 10.85 0.76
C MET A 238 -16.79 9.77 0.16
N ALA A 239 -17.27 9.98 -1.06
CA ALA A 239 -17.96 8.96 -1.82
C ALA A 239 -17.52 9.01 -3.29
N ASN A 240 -17.60 7.85 -3.97
CA ASN A 240 -17.44 7.75 -5.40
C ASN A 240 -18.75 7.19 -5.98
N ILE A 241 -19.59 8.12 -6.48
CA ILE A 241 -20.95 7.83 -6.91
C ILE A 241 -20.96 7.51 -8.40
N LYS A 242 -21.46 6.31 -8.75
CA LYS A 242 -21.62 5.83 -10.11
C LYS A 242 -23.09 5.70 -10.45
N GLU A 243 -23.41 5.69 -11.74
CA GLU A 243 -24.77 5.37 -12.20
C GLU A 243 -25.08 3.89 -11.90
N ASP A 244 -26.32 3.60 -11.53
CA ASP A 244 -26.81 2.25 -11.28
C ASP A 244 -27.27 1.61 -12.59
N PHE A 245 -26.47 0.72 -13.12
CA PHE A 245 -26.78 -0.05 -14.33
C PHE A 245 -27.31 -1.45 -14.05
N SER A 246 -27.50 -1.83 -12.79
CA SER A 246 -27.86 -3.19 -12.38
C SER A 246 -29.23 -3.66 -12.88
N LYS A 247 -30.08 -2.71 -13.26
CA LYS A 247 -31.45 -2.98 -13.75
C LYS A 247 -31.57 -2.98 -15.26
N LEU A 248 -30.49 -2.69 -16.00
CA LEU A 248 -30.52 -2.69 -17.44
C LEU A 248 -30.54 -4.14 -17.98
N SER A 249 -31.46 -4.39 -18.90
CA SER A 249 -31.47 -5.64 -19.69
C SER A 249 -30.34 -5.64 -20.73
N ASP A 250 -29.98 -6.81 -21.24
CA ASP A 250 -28.97 -6.94 -22.31
C ASP A 250 -29.29 -6.07 -23.53
N LYS A 251 -30.59 -5.99 -23.90
CA LYS A 251 -31.06 -5.15 -25.02
C LYS A 251 -30.88 -3.64 -24.75
N GLU A 252 -30.97 -3.22 -23.51
CA GLU A 252 -30.73 -1.80 -23.14
C GLU A 252 -29.23 -1.52 -23.11
N ILE A 253 -28.40 -2.47 -22.65
CA ILE A 253 -26.95 -2.37 -22.71
C ILE A 253 -26.45 -2.28 -24.17
N GLU A 254 -27.00 -3.10 -25.09
CA GLU A 254 -26.68 -3.05 -26.53
C GLU A 254 -27.05 -1.71 -27.19
N LYS A 255 -28.03 -1.01 -26.64
CA LYS A 255 -28.49 0.30 -27.13
C LYS A 255 -27.88 1.45 -26.34
N ALA A 256 -27.07 1.18 -25.33
CA ALA A 256 -26.49 2.19 -24.46
C ALA A 256 -25.53 3.12 -25.21
N PRO A 257 -25.26 4.31 -24.67
CA PRO A 257 -24.26 5.21 -25.23
C PRO A 257 -22.86 4.66 -24.99
N ILE A 258 -21.94 4.97 -25.89
CA ILE A 258 -20.52 4.62 -25.79
C ILE A 258 -19.69 5.85 -26.08
N ALA A 259 -18.86 6.27 -25.14
CA ALA A 259 -17.92 7.37 -25.35
C ALA A 259 -16.59 6.82 -25.88
N GLU A 260 -16.26 7.11 -27.11
CA GLU A 260 -15.00 6.71 -27.75
C GLU A 260 -14.13 7.95 -27.97
N PHE A 261 -13.03 8.05 -27.21
CA PHE A 261 -12.08 9.14 -27.29
C PHE A 261 -11.00 8.83 -28.32
N SER A 262 -10.59 9.83 -29.10
CA SER A 262 -9.48 9.74 -30.06
C SER A 262 -8.15 9.48 -29.37
N ASP A 263 -7.97 10.08 -28.21
CA ASP A 263 -6.82 9.90 -27.33
C ASP A 263 -7.23 10.04 -25.85
N LEU A 264 -6.50 9.38 -24.96
CA LEU A 264 -6.73 9.46 -23.51
C LEU A 264 -5.58 10.16 -22.78
N THR A 265 -4.48 10.46 -23.50
CA THR A 265 -3.29 11.04 -22.90
C THR A 265 -2.66 12.03 -23.85
N PHE A 266 -2.47 13.24 -23.38
CA PHE A 266 -1.69 14.26 -24.07
C PHE A 266 -0.38 14.49 -23.35
N ASP A 267 0.75 14.36 -24.07
CA ASP A 267 2.08 14.70 -23.60
C ASP A 267 2.45 16.09 -24.10
N PHE A 268 2.53 17.04 -23.17
CA PHE A 268 2.92 18.42 -23.51
C PHE A 268 4.44 18.63 -23.56
N GLY A 269 5.24 17.57 -23.33
CA GLY A 269 6.70 17.64 -23.38
C GLY A 269 7.31 18.52 -22.31
N ASN A 270 8.30 19.33 -22.68
CA ASN A 270 8.99 20.26 -21.78
C ASN A 270 8.45 21.68 -21.95
N ILE A 271 7.99 22.29 -20.86
CA ILE A 271 7.47 23.66 -20.83
C ILE A 271 8.14 24.47 -19.72
N LYS A 272 8.05 25.78 -19.76
CA LYS A 272 8.52 26.68 -18.71
C LYS A 272 7.47 26.86 -17.62
N GLN A 273 7.93 27.13 -16.41
CA GLN A 273 7.05 27.49 -15.31
C GLN A 273 6.27 28.79 -15.66
N GLY A 274 4.96 28.75 -15.49
CA GLY A 274 4.04 29.84 -15.84
C GLY A 274 3.32 29.65 -17.18
N ASP A 275 3.79 28.73 -18.04
CA ASP A 275 3.12 28.46 -19.31
C ASP A 275 1.72 27.85 -19.08
N LYS A 276 0.81 28.15 -19.98
CA LYS A 276 -0.52 27.54 -20.06
C LYS A 276 -0.59 26.64 -21.27
N ILE A 277 -0.91 25.38 -21.03
CA ILE A 277 -1.08 24.37 -22.08
C ILE A 277 -2.54 24.09 -22.25
N GLU A 278 -3.00 24.16 -23.51
CA GLU A 278 -4.35 23.76 -23.91
C GLU A 278 -4.29 22.51 -24.76
N HIS A 279 -5.20 21.58 -24.49
CA HIS A 279 -5.43 20.40 -25.32
C HIS A 279 -6.93 20.13 -25.44
N THR A 280 -7.36 19.72 -26.61
CA THR A 280 -8.75 19.36 -26.87
C THR A 280 -8.84 17.83 -27.07
N PHE A 281 -9.45 17.15 -26.14
CA PHE A 281 -9.78 15.73 -26.25
C PHE A 281 -11.07 15.61 -27.07
N SER A 282 -10.99 15.02 -28.27
CA SER A 282 -12.15 14.75 -29.11
C SER A 282 -12.70 13.35 -28.81
N PHE A 283 -14.02 13.21 -28.83
CA PHE A 283 -14.69 11.93 -28.62
C PHE A 283 -16.00 11.86 -29.39
N LYS A 284 -16.40 10.62 -29.70
CA LYS A 284 -17.63 10.33 -30.44
C LYS A 284 -18.54 9.45 -29.61
N ASN A 285 -19.83 9.69 -29.66
CA ASN A 285 -20.83 8.75 -29.19
C ASN A 285 -21.04 7.66 -30.25
N THR A 286 -20.40 6.51 -30.09
CA THR A 286 -20.56 5.35 -31.01
C THR A 286 -21.71 4.43 -30.61
N GLY A 287 -22.39 4.72 -29.49
CA GLY A 287 -23.57 4.02 -29.04
C GLY A 287 -24.85 4.40 -29.79
N LYS A 288 -25.98 3.89 -29.32
CA LYS A 288 -27.29 4.05 -29.98
C LYS A 288 -28.25 4.99 -29.23
N SER A 289 -27.87 5.49 -28.06
CA SER A 289 -28.63 6.45 -27.24
C SER A 289 -27.79 7.65 -26.85
N ASN A 290 -28.41 8.69 -26.32
CA ASN A 290 -27.72 9.92 -25.93
C ASN A 290 -26.68 9.63 -24.83
N LEU A 291 -25.43 10.03 -25.10
CA LEU A 291 -24.35 10.05 -24.12
C LEU A 291 -24.48 11.32 -23.28
N LEU A 292 -24.54 11.16 -21.97
CA LEU A 292 -24.59 12.27 -21.02
C LEU A 292 -23.27 12.35 -20.25
N ILE A 293 -22.68 13.52 -20.20
CA ILE A 293 -21.56 13.82 -19.30
C ILE A 293 -22.15 14.24 -17.96
N ARG A 294 -22.04 13.36 -16.97
CA ARG A 294 -22.58 13.57 -15.62
C ARG A 294 -21.70 14.49 -14.80
N LYS A 295 -20.37 14.32 -14.90
CA LYS A 295 -19.41 15.15 -14.17
C LYS A 295 -18.04 15.07 -14.80
N ILE A 296 -17.33 16.18 -14.75
CA ILE A 296 -15.91 16.25 -15.06
C ILE A 296 -15.18 16.71 -13.80
N HIS A 297 -14.13 15.99 -13.42
CA HIS A 297 -13.32 16.33 -12.26
C HIS A 297 -11.84 16.26 -12.60
N ALA A 298 -11.12 17.38 -12.42
CA ALA A 298 -9.67 17.44 -12.57
C ALA A 298 -8.98 17.20 -11.22
N SER A 299 -7.87 16.46 -11.22
CA SER A 299 -7.12 16.10 -10.01
C SER A 299 -6.47 17.28 -9.28
N CYS A 300 -6.42 18.47 -9.89
CA CYS A 300 -5.93 19.69 -9.23
C CYS A 300 -6.67 20.92 -9.79
N GLY A 301 -6.77 21.97 -8.98
CA GLY A 301 -7.29 23.27 -9.40
C GLY A 301 -6.44 24.01 -10.45
N CYS A 302 -5.27 23.45 -10.81
CA CYS A 302 -4.42 23.95 -11.90
C CYS A 302 -4.86 23.47 -13.29
N THR A 303 -5.91 22.63 -13.36
CA THR A 303 -6.46 22.11 -14.62
C THR A 303 -7.95 22.44 -14.67
N THR A 304 -8.35 23.19 -15.70
CA THR A 304 -9.76 23.50 -15.99
C THR A 304 -10.19 22.69 -17.20
N VAL A 305 -11.40 22.16 -17.17
CA VAL A 305 -11.97 21.36 -18.28
C VAL A 305 -13.38 21.80 -18.55
N ASN A 306 -13.66 22.14 -19.81
CA ASN A 306 -14.97 22.57 -20.27
C ASN A 306 -15.47 21.65 -21.38
N PRO A 307 -16.64 21.02 -21.23
CA PRO A 307 -17.27 20.28 -22.32
C PRO A 307 -17.93 21.24 -23.31
N LYS A 308 -17.89 20.89 -24.59
CA LYS A 308 -18.61 21.61 -25.61
C LYS A 308 -20.14 21.41 -25.52
N SER A 309 -20.53 20.20 -25.05
CA SER A 309 -21.92 19.83 -24.79
C SER A 309 -21.94 18.76 -23.70
N GLU A 310 -22.97 18.76 -22.85
CA GLU A 310 -23.21 17.71 -21.84
C GLU A 310 -24.06 16.56 -22.41
N ILE A 311 -24.72 16.74 -23.55
CA ILE A 311 -25.54 15.76 -24.24
C ILE A 311 -25.02 15.57 -25.65
N ILE A 312 -24.61 14.34 -25.97
CA ILE A 312 -24.03 13.99 -27.28
C ILE A 312 -24.91 12.90 -27.90
N LYS A 313 -25.54 13.20 -29.04
CA LYS A 313 -26.43 12.26 -29.74
C LYS A 313 -25.65 11.09 -30.35
N PRO A 314 -26.33 9.98 -30.68
CA PRO A 314 -25.73 8.88 -31.42
C PRO A 314 -25.03 9.34 -32.70
N GLY A 315 -23.78 8.95 -32.89
CA GLY A 315 -22.95 9.31 -34.03
C GLY A 315 -22.33 10.73 -33.98
N GLU A 316 -22.71 11.56 -33.02
CA GLU A 316 -22.19 12.92 -32.86
C GLU A 316 -20.79 12.90 -32.21
N THR A 317 -19.94 13.83 -32.66
CA THR A 317 -18.61 14.09 -32.09
C THR A 317 -18.68 15.32 -31.19
N SER A 318 -18.01 15.28 -30.06
CA SER A 318 -17.89 16.39 -29.12
C SER A 318 -16.45 16.54 -28.64
N GLU A 319 -16.19 17.55 -27.84
CA GLU A 319 -14.85 17.96 -27.42
C GLU A 319 -14.82 18.33 -25.94
N LEU A 320 -13.71 18.01 -25.28
CA LEU A 320 -13.37 18.48 -23.94
C LEU A 320 -12.08 19.30 -24.02
N LYS A 321 -12.19 20.61 -23.84
CA LYS A 321 -11.03 21.49 -23.78
C LYS A 321 -10.43 21.48 -22.39
N ALA A 322 -9.20 21.01 -22.26
CA ALA A 322 -8.44 20.97 -21.01
C ALA A 322 -7.33 22.03 -21.03
N ILE A 323 -7.22 22.81 -19.98
CA ILE A 323 -6.20 23.86 -19.82
C ILE A 323 -5.41 23.59 -18.55
N PHE A 324 -4.11 23.34 -18.69
CA PHE A 324 -3.18 23.20 -17.56
C PHE A 324 -2.35 24.47 -17.38
N ASN A 325 -2.38 25.05 -16.19
CA ASN A 325 -1.54 26.20 -15.80
C ASN A 325 -0.36 25.70 -14.96
N SER A 326 0.85 25.90 -15.48
CA SER A 326 2.09 25.46 -14.84
C SER A 326 2.65 26.42 -13.78
N ALA A 327 1.97 27.53 -13.48
CA ALA A 327 2.40 28.50 -12.47
C ALA A 327 2.62 27.80 -11.11
N GLY A 328 3.81 28.00 -10.52
CA GLY A 328 4.20 27.40 -9.26
C GLY A 328 4.41 25.87 -9.31
N LYS A 329 4.54 25.26 -10.50
CA LYS A 329 4.84 23.83 -10.69
C LYS A 329 6.25 23.65 -11.22
N THR A 330 6.91 22.56 -10.85
CA THR A 330 8.25 22.18 -11.31
C THR A 330 8.38 20.68 -11.46
N GLY A 331 9.29 20.22 -12.33
CA GLY A 331 9.57 18.81 -12.57
C GLY A 331 8.46 18.08 -13.31
N PRO A 332 8.47 16.74 -13.30
CA PRO A 332 7.47 15.92 -13.97
C PRO A 332 6.05 16.19 -13.45
N GLN A 333 5.12 16.39 -14.34
CA GLN A 333 3.71 16.62 -14.04
C GLN A 333 2.85 15.53 -14.69
N SER A 334 1.85 15.06 -13.96
CA SER A 334 0.79 14.19 -14.49
C SER A 334 -0.53 14.62 -13.84
N LYS A 335 -1.46 15.10 -14.67
CA LYS A 335 -2.79 15.55 -14.23
C LYS A 335 -3.83 14.64 -14.82
N SER A 336 -4.69 14.10 -13.99
CA SER A 336 -5.81 13.26 -14.41
C SER A 336 -7.11 14.06 -14.41
N ILE A 337 -7.95 13.77 -15.40
CA ILE A 337 -9.29 14.31 -15.57
C ILE A 337 -10.23 13.12 -15.65
N SER A 338 -11.14 12.99 -14.70
CA SER A 338 -12.17 11.96 -14.70
C SER A 338 -13.43 12.50 -15.34
N VAL A 339 -13.93 11.81 -16.35
CA VAL A 339 -15.20 12.09 -17.04
C VAL A 339 -16.19 10.99 -16.67
N THR A 340 -17.20 11.34 -15.88
CA THR A 340 -18.28 10.41 -15.50
C THR A 340 -19.41 10.54 -16.50
N THR A 341 -19.89 9.42 -17.03
CA THR A 341 -20.92 9.34 -18.06
C THR A 341 -22.04 8.36 -17.70
N ASN A 342 -23.12 8.35 -18.48
CA ASN A 342 -24.19 7.36 -18.42
C ASN A 342 -23.92 6.10 -19.27
N SER A 343 -22.68 5.86 -19.69
CA SER A 343 -22.31 4.67 -20.45
C SER A 343 -22.07 3.47 -19.51
N PRO A 344 -22.81 2.36 -19.64
CA PRO A 344 -22.56 1.16 -18.83
C PRO A 344 -21.19 0.52 -19.13
N THR A 345 -20.71 0.65 -20.35
CA THR A 345 -19.45 0.06 -20.81
C THR A 345 -18.23 0.78 -20.23
N ASN A 346 -18.31 2.12 -20.20
CA ASN A 346 -17.22 2.98 -19.70
C ASN A 346 -17.78 4.17 -18.89
N PRO A 347 -18.31 3.88 -17.67
CA PRO A 347 -18.98 4.91 -16.86
C PRO A 347 -18.04 6.01 -16.36
N VAL A 348 -16.74 5.72 -16.27
CA VAL A 348 -15.72 6.68 -15.88
C VAL A 348 -14.51 6.56 -16.80
N ILE A 349 -14.22 7.62 -17.53
CA ILE A 349 -13.08 7.71 -18.43
C ILE A 349 -12.03 8.62 -17.78
N THR A 350 -10.76 8.21 -17.81
CA THR A 350 -9.65 8.99 -17.26
C THR A 350 -8.78 9.53 -18.39
N LEU A 351 -8.80 10.84 -18.56
CA LEU A 351 -7.89 11.55 -19.46
C LEU A 351 -6.66 12.05 -18.70
N ARG A 352 -5.52 12.19 -19.36
CA ARG A 352 -4.25 12.60 -18.75
C ARG A 352 -3.55 13.69 -19.54
N LEU A 353 -3.04 14.70 -18.82
CA LEU A 353 -2.04 15.64 -19.30
C LEU A 353 -0.73 15.34 -18.60
N LYS A 354 0.35 15.05 -19.32
CA LYS A 354 1.67 14.77 -18.74
C LYS A 354 2.78 15.53 -19.45
N GLY A 355 3.88 15.76 -18.76
CA GLY A 355 5.07 16.44 -19.27
C GLY A 355 5.94 16.95 -18.16
N THR A 356 6.93 17.79 -18.45
CA THR A 356 7.88 18.34 -17.49
C THR A 356 7.84 19.85 -17.49
N VAL A 357 7.80 20.46 -16.31
CA VAL A 357 7.88 21.91 -16.11
C VAL A 357 9.29 22.27 -15.64
N ASN A 358 10.00 23.05 -16.44
CA ASN A 358 11.36 23.51 -16.13
C ASN A 358 11.31 24.88 -15.44
N ILE A 359 12.19 25.07 -14.45
CA ILE A 359 12.46 26.38 -13.88
C ILE A 359 13.23 27.19 -14.93
N GLN A 360 12.91 28.47 -15.07
CA GLN A 360 13.67 29.39 -15.95
C GLN A 360 15.11 29.55 -15.51
#